data_66b9d68a608c5a30e6bea5e162ecba55
#
_entry.id   66b9d68a608c5a30e6bea5e162ecba55
#
_cell.length_a   1.000
_cell.length_b   1.000
_cell.length_c   1.000
_cell.angle_alpha   90.00
_cell.angle_beta   90.00
_cell.angle_gamma   90.00
#
_symmetry.space_group_name_H-M   'P 1'
#
loop_
_entity.id
_entity.type
_entity.pdbx_description
1 polymer ?
#
loop_
_entity_poly.entity_id
_entity_poly.type
_entity_poly.pdbx_seq_one_letter_code
_entity_poly.pdbx_strand_id
1 'polypeptide(L)'
;MRPALEMYMTPVIGVVCFAIIIASWFGGVRYFKGIPAGLVAIAVGMLIAWGSAFMGFSYGGMSLEKLTSSFSSFGFSIPIPAFGHVFSGFEFLAIILVTAIPFGIYNLVEAIDNVESASAAGDSFPTTRVLTADGAISLVGCLMGNPFILAVYIGHPGWKAIGGRIGYSAATGIMVILLSWLGIIAVMMSLIPIVAIAPILLYIGMLIGAQAFQETPKSHAPAVILTLVPHVAAWGKLQIDNALAVAGTSAATVGFDKLGQVGILYQGLETLGGGAILTSLVLGSLAVFLIEREFSKAAAFAPVGAVMTFFGFMHGEHIGFAQSPSVALSYLIVAFVLYGCKYASYAPKPAEIHEHHIGPLSRWTNRD
;
A
#
# COMPACT_ATOMS: atom_id res chain seq x y z
N MET A 1 7.49 1.83 4.27
CA MET A 1 8.76 1.59 5.00
C MET A 1 9.86 0.98 4.14
N ARG A 2 9.62 -0.14 3.43
CA ARG A 2 10.67 -0.83 2.64
C ARG A 2 11.46 0.10 1.70
N PRO A 3 10.86 0.97 0.86
CA PRO A 3 11.63 1.87 0.00
C PRO A 3 12.59 2.79 0.77
N ALA A 4 12.16 3.31 1.93
CA ALA A 4 13.03 4.13 2.77
C ALA A 4 14.23 3.34 3.31
N LEU A 5 14.01 2.10 3.76
CA LEU A 5 15.09 1.24 4.24
C LEU A 5 16.08 0.89 3.13
N GLU A 6 15.59 0.55 1.93
CA GLU A 6 16.44 0.28 0.76
C GLU A 6 17.31 1.48 0.38
N MET A 7 16.78 2.71 0.47
CA MET A 7 17.57 3.94 0.26
C MET A 7 18.73 4.05 1.24
N TYR A 8 18.54 3.72 2.52
CA TYR A 8 19.57 3.81 3.54
C TYR A 8 20.51 2.61 3.58
N MET A 9 20.17 1.49 2.95
CA MET A 9 21.14 0.40 2.70
C MET A 9 22.22 0.80 1.68
N THR A 10 21.89 1.68 0.73
CA THR A 10 22.83 2.20 -0.26
C THR A 10 22.68 3.72 -0.36
N PRO A 11 23.07 4.47 0.70
CA PRO A 11 22.71 5.88 0.85
C PRO A 11 23.29 6.78 -0.25
N VAL A 12 24.45 6.43 -0.80
CA VAL A 12 25.07 7.19 -1.89
C VAL A 12 24.18 7.26 -3.14
N ILE A 13 23.39 6.22 -3.41
CA ILE A 13 22.43 6.22 -4.51
C ILE A 13 21.07 6.69 -4.02
N GLY A 14 20.53 6.04 -2.97
CA GLY A 14 19.16 6.24 -2.52
C GLY A 14 18.88 7.65 -2.04
N VAL A 15 19.75 8.21 -1.18
CA VAL A 15 19.55 9.56 -0.64
C VAL A 15 19.78 10.63 -1.71
N VAL A 16 20.74 10.43 -2.62
CA VAL A 16 20.97 11.36 -3.74
C VAL A 16 19.76 11.38 -4.68
N CYS A 17 19.24 10.21 -5.07
CA CYS A 17 18.04 10.11 -5.90
C CYS A 17 16.82 10.72 -5.19
N PHE A 18 16.70 10.53 -3.88
CA PHE A 18 15.62 11.12 -3.08
C PHE A 18 15.72 12.65 -3.06
N ALA A 19 16.91 13.20 -2.87
CA ALA A 19 17.13 14.65 -2.90
C ALA A 19 16.71 15.26 -4.26
N ILE A 20 17.02 14.59 -5.38
CA ILE A 20 16.61 15.01 -6.72
C ILE A 20 15.09 15.06 -6.82
N ILE A 21 14.40 14.03 -6.33
CA ILE A 21 12.94 13.92 -6.43
C ILE A 21 12.26 14.99 -5.57
N ILE A 22 12.63 15.12 -4.29
CA ILE A 22 11.97 16.10 -3.40
C ILE A 22 12.30 17.54 -3.78
N ALA A 23 13.50 17.81 -4.29
CA ALA A 23 13.85 19.14 -4.80
C ALA A 23 12.95 19.56 -5.97
N SER A 24 12.60 18.62 -6.86
CA SER A 24 11.67 18.91 -7.94
C SER A 24 10.22 19.04 -7.43
N TRP A 25 9.76 18.05 -6.68
CA TRP A 25 8.34 17.93 -6.36
C TRP A 25 7.88 18.81 -5.21
N PHE A 26 8.73 19.02 -4.20
CA PHE A 26 8.42 19.97 -3.12
C PHE A 26 9.06 21.34 -3.34
N GLY A 27 10.28 21.35 -3.92
CA GLY A 27 11.02 22.60 -4.16
C GLY A 27 10.74 23.26 -5.51
N GLY A 28 9.95 22.64 -6.40
CA GLY A 28 9.60 23.18 -7.72
C GLY A 28 10.77 23.24 -8.72
N VAL A 29 11.88 22.54 -8.44
CA VAL A 29 13.07 22.53 -9.32
C VAL A 29 12.72 21.82 -10.64
N ARG A 30 12.98 22.49 -11.76
CA ARG A 30 12.84 21.93 -13.11
C ARG A 30 14.21 21.54 -13.66
N TYR A 31 14.38 20.26 -13.99
CA TYR A 31 15.62 19.74 -14.56
C TYR A 31 15.61 19.86 -16.09
N PHE A 32 16.75 20.24 -16.68
CA PHE A 32 17.04 20.16 -18.12
C PHE A 32 15.83 20.32 -19.04
N LYS A 33 15.29 21.53 -19.18
CA LYS A 33 14.15 21.82 -20.07
C LYS A 33 12.86 21.01 -19.81
N GLY A 34 12.67 20.53 -18.58
CA GLY A 34 11.45 19.85 -18.17
C GLY A 34 11.52 18.32 -18.21
N ILE A 35 12.72 17.74 -18.18
CA ILE A 35 12.87 16.29 -17.97
C ILE A 35 12.27 15.91 -16.60
N PRO A 36 11.41 14.88 -16.53
CA PRO A 36 10.83 14.43 -15.26
C PRO A 36 11.90 14.06 -14.23
N ALA A 37 11.73 14.54 -13.00
CA ALA A 37 12.68 14.30 -11.91
C ALA A 37 12.97 12.82 -11.67
N GLY A 38 11.96 11.95 -11.86
CA GLY A 38 12.14 10.50 -11.76
C GLY A 38 13.14 9.94 -12.76
N LEU A 39 13.13 10.43 -14.00
CA LEU A 39 14.13 10.02 -15.02
C LEU A 39 15.53 10.53 -14.66
N VAL A 40 15.63 11.77 -14.16
CA VAL A 40 16.92 12.32 -13.71
C VAL A 40 17.46 11.50 -12.52
N ALA A 41 16.62 11.17 -11.56
CA ALA A 41 17.01 10.37 -10.41
C ALA A 41 17.49 8.97 -10.83
N ILE A 42 16.77 8.30 -11.73
CA ILE A 42 17.16 7.00 -12.27
C ILE A 42 18.47 7.10 -13.02
N ALA A 43 18.64 8.08 -13.90
CA ALA A 43 19.89 8.27 -14.65
C ALA A 43 21.09 8.52 -13.73
N VAL A 44 20.95 9.41 -12.74
CA VAL A 44 22.00 9.66 -11.75
C VAL A 44 22.27 8.43 -10.90
N GLY A 45 21.22 7.73 -10.45
CA GLY A 45 21.37 6.48 -9.69
C GLY A 45 22.10 5.39 -10.48
N MET A 46 21.78 5.25 -11.78
CA MET A 46 22.49 4.34 -12.69
C MET A 46 23.95 4.74 -12.86
N LEU A 47 24.25 6.02 -13.07
CA LEU A 47 25.63 6.51 -13.21
C LEU A 47 26.45 6.22 -11.95
N ILE A 48 25.90 6.45 -10.77
CA ILE A 48 26.58 6.14 -9.50
C ILE A 48 26.76 4.62 -9.35
N ALA A 49 25.73 3.83 -9.60
CA ALA A 49 25.78 2.38 -9.42
C ALA A 49 26.77 1.71 -10.36
N TRP A 50 26.70 1.98 -11.66
CA TRP A 50 27.61 1.42 -12.64
C TRP A 50 29.01 2.03 -12.55
N GLY A 51 29.11 3.34 -12.30
CA GLY A 51 30.41 4.00 -12.07
C GLY A 51 31.15 3.39 -10.88
N SER A 52 30.46 3.12 -9.77
CA SER A 52 31.05 2.44 -8.62
C SER A 52 31.46 1.00 -8.93
N ALA A 53 30.63 0.26 -9.69
CA ALA A 53 30.96 -1.10 -10.10
C ALA A 53 32.23 -1.18 -10.96
N PHE A 54 32.40 -0.24 -11.90
CA PHE A 54 33.62 -0.14 -12.70
C PHE A 54 34.86 0.27 -11.90
N MET A 55 34.68 1.00 -10.79
CA MET A 55 35.77 1.37 -9.87
C MET A 55 36.08 0.28 -8.84
N GLY A 56 35.39 -0.88 -8.89
CA GLY A 56 35.57 -1.97 -7.95
C GLY A 56 34.78 -1.83 -6.64
N PHE A 57 33.88 -0.85 -6.53
CA PHE A 57 32.96 -0.69 -5.40
C PHE A 57 31.62 -1.31 -5.76
N SER A 58 30.94 -1.95 -4.81
CA SER A 58 29.65 -2.61 -5.07
C SER A 58 28.44 -1.80 -4.56
N TYR A 59 28.39 -0.49 -4.84
CA TYR A 59 27.21 0.30 -4.54
C TYR A 59 26.07 -0.08 -5.50
N GLY A 60 24.95 -0.56 -5.00
CA GLY A 60 23.78 -0.87 -5.82
C GLY A 60 23.75 -2.26 -6.45
N GLY A 61 24.77 -3.11 -6.22
CA GLY A 61 24.74 -4.53 -6.63
C GLY A 61 24.72 -4.79 -8.13
N MET A 62 25.24 -3.86 -8.95
CA MET A 62 25.33 -4.01 -10.40
C MET A 62 26.41 -5.02 -10.79
N SER A 63 26.10 -5.90 -11.73
CA SER A 63 27.00 -6.93 -12.24
C SER A 63 26.84 -7.06 -13.75
N LEU A 64 27.97 -7.02 -14.48
CA LEU A 64 27.98 -7.27 -15.92
C LEU A 64 27.50 -8.69 -16.25
N GLU A 65 27.79 -9.66 -15.40
CA GLU A 65 27.34 -11.03 -15.56
C GLU A 65 25.79 -11.12 -15.49
N LYS A 66 25.16 -10.47 -14.51
CA LYS A 66 23.71 -10.39 -14.42
C LYS A 66 23.09 -9.67 -15.62
N LEU A 67 23.72 -8.60 -16.08
CA LEU A 67 23.27 -7.88 -17.27
C LEU A 67 23.39 -8.75 -18.51
N THR A 68 24.53 -9.41 -18.75
CA THR A 68 24.71 -10.28 -19.90
C THR A 68 23.78 -11.49 -19.86
N SER A 69 23.57 -12.10 -18.70
CA SER A 69 22.61 -13.20 -18.54
C SER A 69 21.17 -12.76 -18.81
N SER A 70 20.82 -11.51 -18.51
CA SER A 70 19.46 -11.00 -18.78
C SER A 70 19.13 -10.90 -20.27
N PHE A 71 20.13 -10.78 -21.15
CA PHE A 71 19.92 -10.81 -22.59
C PHE A 71 19.45 -12.18 -23.10
N SER A 72 19.61 -13.26 -22.34
CA SER A 72 19.02 -14.55 -22.67
C SER A 72 17.49 -14.54 -22.64
N SER A 73 16.91 -13.59 -21.90
CA SER A 73 15.47 -13.36 -21.83
C SER A 73 14.95 -12.54 -23.02
N PHE A 74 15.86 -11.98 -23.84
CA PHE A 74 15.46 -11.21 -25.00
C PHE A 74 14.91 -12.15 -26.08
N GLY A 75 13.65 -11.97 -26.41
CA GLY A 75 12.95 -12.81 -27.37
C GLY A 75 11.47 -12.47 -27.41
N PHE A 76 10.79 -12.97 -28.41
CA PHE A 76 9.37 -12.72 -28.54
C PHE A 76 8.58 -13.80 -27.80
N SER A 77 7.90 -13.41 -26.71
CA SER A 77 7.07 -14.27 -25.88
C SER A 77 5.66 -13.74 -25.78
N ILE A 78 4.70 -14.53 -26.25
CA ILE A 78 3.27 -14.21 -26.11
C ILE A 78 2.73 -14.97 -24.90
N PRO A 79 1.91 -14.35 -24.03
CA PRO A 79 1.26 -15.06 -22.95
C PRO A 79 0.33 -16.16 -23.51
N ILE A 80 0.49 -17.37 -22.98
CA ILE A 80 -0.31 -18.54 -23.36
C ILE A 80 -1.35 -18.77 -22.25
N PRO A 81 -2.63 -19.04 -22.61
CA PRO A 81 -3.65 -19.34 -21.63
C PRO A 81 -3.31 -20.57 -20.76
N ALA A 82 -3.44 -20.41 -19.46
CA ALA A 82 -3.06 -21.41 -18.47
C ALA A 82 -4.24 -22.30 -18.02
N PHE A 83 -5.17 -22.62 -18.92
CA PHE A 83 -6.41 -23.35 -18.62
C PHE A 83 -6.19 -24.69 -17.88
N GLY A 84 -5.09 -25.40 -18.16
CA GLY A 84 -4.78 -26.66 -17.49
C GLY A 84 -4.60 -26.53 -15.98
N HIS A 85 -4.10 -25.39 -15.51
CA HIS A 85 -3.87 -25.11 -14.10
C HIS A 85 -5.15 -24.67 -13.35
N VAL A 86 -6.17 -24.20 -14.07
CA VAL A 86 -7.45 -23.80 -13.45
C VAL A 86 -8.12 -25.02 -12.81
N PHE A 87 -8.11 -26.17 -13.48
CA PHE A 87 -8.74 -27.39 -12.98
C PHE A 87 -7.95 -28.01 -11.83
N SER A 88 -6.62 -27.99 -11.85
CA SER A 88 -5.80 -28.49 -10.74
C SER A 88 -5.90 -27.62 -9.49
N GLY A 89 -6.33 -26.36 -9.61
CA GLY A 89 -6.56 -25.48 -8.47
C GLY A 89 -7.78 -25.85 -7.61
N PHE A 90 -8.72 -26.68 -8.11
CA PHE A 90 -9.93 -27.04 -7.37
C PHE A 90 -9.65 -27.85 -6.10
N GLU A 91 -8.55 -28.60 -6.03
CA GLU A 91 -8.14 -29.30 -4.80
C GLU A 91 -7.81 -28.33 -3.65
N PHE A 92 -7.45 -27.08 -3.97
CA PHE A 92 -7.16 -26.01 -3.00
C PHE A 92 -8.34 -25.07 -2.79
N LEU A 93 -9.53 -25.39 -3.32
CA LEU A 93 -10.68 -24.47 -3.37
C LEU A 93 -11.04 -23.89 -2.00
N ALA A 94 -10.99 -24.69 -0.93
CA ALA A 94 -11.32 -24.22 0.42
C ALA A 94 -10.34 -23.13 0.89
N ILE A 95 -9.03 -23.33 0.68
CA ILE A 95 -7.98 -22.34 1.03
C ILE A 95 -8.12 -21.09 0.14
N ILE A 96 -8.38 -21.28 -1.16
CA ILE A 96 -8.55 -20.18 -2.11
C ILE A 96 -9.75 -19.33 -1.71
N LEU A 97 -10.91 -19.92 -1.41
CA LEU A 97 -12.10 -19.17 -1.03
C LEU A 97 -11.90 -18.38 0.27
N VAL A 98 -11.23 -19.00 1.24
CA VAL A 98 -10.94 -18.40 2.55
C VAL A 98 -10.01 -17.19 2.43
N THR A 99 -9.10 -17.18 1.47
CA THR A 99 -8.19 -16.06 1.22
C THR A 99 -8.71 -15.09 0.17
N ALA A 100 -9.25 -15.60 -0.94
CA ALA A 100 -9.66 -14.79 -2.09
C ALA A 100 -10.90 -13.94 -1.81
N ILE A 101 -11.89 -14.45 -1.05
CA ILE A 101 -13.10 -13.69 -0.77
C ILE A 101 -12.81 -12.42 0.05
N PRO A 102 -12.13 -12.48 1.22
CA PRO A 102 -11.79 -11.27 1.96
C PRO A 102 -10.90 -10.32 1.17
N PHE A 103 -9.93 -10.86 0.43
CA PHE A 103 -9.04 -10.04 -0.39
C PHE A 103 -9.78 -9.38 -1.56
N GLY A 104 -10.73 -10.08 -2.17
CA GLY A 104 -11.61 -9.52 -3.21
C GLY A 104 -12.52 -8.41 -2.70
N ILE A 105 -13.08 -8.57 -1.50
CA ILE A 105 -13.88 -7.51 -0.86
C ILE A 105 -13.00 -6.29 -0.58
N TYR A 106 -11.78 -6.50 -0.07
CA TYR A 106 -10.83 -5.43 0.15
C TYR A 106 -10.49 -4.69 -1.16
N ASN A 107 -10.13 -5.43 -2.21
CA ASN A 107 -9.80 -4.85 -3.52
C ASN A 107 -10.97 -4.06 -4.11
N LEU A 108 -12.22 -4.53 -3.90
CA LEU A 108 -13.41 -3.80 -4.32
C LEU A 108 -13.56 -2.46 -3.59
N VAL A 109 -13.35 -2.45 -2.27
CA VAL A 109 -13.40 -1.22 -1.46
C VAL A 109 -12.30 -0.26 -1.90
N GLU A 110 -11.05 -0.75 -2.02
CA GLU A 110 -9.93 0.04 -2.50
C GLU A 110 -10.18 0.64 -3.90
N ALA A 111 -10.74 -0.14 -4.80
CA ALA A 111 -11.04 0.32 -6.15
C ALA A 111 -12.12 1.42 -6.16
N ILE A 112 -13.15 1.32 -5.31
CA ILE A 112 -14.15 2.38 -5.11
C ILE A 112 -13.48 3.65 -4.59
N ASP A 113 -12.66 3.54 -3.54
CA ASP A 113 -11.96 4.67 -2.93
C ASP A 113 -11.05 5.38 -3.94
N ASN A 114 -10.37 4.62 -4.82
CA ASN A 114 -9.51 5.18 -5.85
C ASN A 114 -10.30 5.91 -6.94
N VAL A 115 -11.50 5.45 -7.30
CA VAL A 115 -12.40 6.16 -8.22
C VAL A 115 -12.94 7.44 -7.59
N GLU A 116 -13.34 7.40 -6.32
CA GLU A 116 -13.80 8.58 -5.57
C GLU A 116 -12.66 9.60 -5.40
N SER A 117 -11.43 9.14 -5.14
CA SER A 117 -10.24 9.99 -5.08
C SER A 117 -9.97 10.71 -6.41
N ALA A 118 -10.17 10.04 -7.55
CA ALA A 118 -10.08 10.69 -8.86
C ALA A 118 -11.20 11.72 -9.06
N SER A 119 -12.42 11.43 -8.58
CA SER A 119 -13.56 12.35 -8.61
C SER A 119 -13.30 13.59 -7.76
N ALA A 120 -12.74 13.43 -6.56
CA ALA A 120 -12.32 14.54 -5.69
C ALA A 120 -11.26 15.42 -6.37
N ALA A 121 -10.38 14.82 -7.17
CA ALA A 121 -9.42 15.55 -8.00
C ALA A 121 -10.04 16.24 -9.24
N GLY A 122 -11.36 16.12 -9.44
CA GLY A 122 -12.13 16.75 -10.51
C GLY A 122 -12.24 15.93 -11.80
N ASP A 123 -11.93 14.62 -11.77
CA ASP A 123 -12.12 13.69 -12.90
C ASP A 123 -13.13 12.61 -12.53
N SER A 124 -14.40 12.84 -12.84
CA SER A 124 -15.48 11.91 -12.55
C SER A 124 -15.50 10.74 -13.53
N PHE A 125 -15.40 9.53 -13.01
CA PHE A 125 -15.51 8.28 -13.76
C PHE A 125 -16.73 7.47 -13.28
N PRO A 126 -17.44 6.77 -14.19
CA PRO A 126 -18.55 5.91 -13.79
C PRO A 126 -18.04 4.67 -13.05
N THR A 127 -18.14 4.66 -11.74
CA THR A 127 -17.58 3.64 -10.82
C THR A 127 -17.92 2.22 -11.27
N THR A 128 -19.19 1.94 -11.60
CA THR A 128 -19.61 0.61 -12.05
C THR A 128 -18.86 0.15 -13.30
N ARG A 129 -18.63 1.03 -14.29
CA ARG A 129 -17.92 0.67 -15.51
C ARG A 129 -16.44 0.41 -15.26
N VAL A 130 -15.81 1.24 -14.41
CA VAL A 130 -14.41 1.07 -14.02
C VAL A 130 -14.22 -0.27 -13.33
N LEU A 131 -15.02 -0.58 -12.31
CA LEU A 131 -14.93 -1.83 -11.56
C LEU A 131 -15.26 -3.06 -12.42
N THR A 132 -16.24 -2.96 -13.33
CA THR A 132 -16.54 -4.05 -14.25
C THR A 132 -15.38 -4.33 -15.21
N ALA A 133 -14.75 -3.28 -15.74
CA ALA A 133 -13.59 -3.42 -16.61
C ALA A 133 -12.38 -4.00 -15.85
N ASP A 134 -12.12 -3.51 -14.64
CA ASP A 134 -11.04 -3.98 -13.77
C ASP A 134 -11.21 -5.48 -13.47
N GLY A 135 -12.40 -5.90 -13.03
CA GLY A 135 -12.70 -7.31 -12.78
C GLY A 135 -12.61 -8.19 -14.03
N ALA A 136 -13.15 -7.74 -15.17
CA ALA A 136 -13.11 -8.51 -16.40
C ALA A 136 -11.67 -8.71 -16.91
N ILE A 137 -10.83 -7.67 -16.87
CA ILE A 137 -9.44 -7.75 -17.28
C ILE A 137 -8.62 -8.57 -16.30
N SER A 138 -8.91 -8.48 -14.98
CA SER A 138 -8.31 -9.34 -13.97
C SER A 138 -8.58 -10.83 -14.25
N LEU A 139 -9.82 -11.19 -14.61
CA LEU A 139 -10.17 -12.56 -15.01
C LEU A 139 -9.38 -13.01 -16.23
N VAL A 140 -9.26 -12.16 -17.25
CA VAL A 140 -8.44 -12.47 -18.45
C VAL A 140 -6.99 -12.68 -18.04
N GLY A 141 -6.44 -11.82 -17.19
CA GLY A 141 -5.08 -11.95 -16.66
C GLY A 141 -4.88 -13.28 -15.92
N CYS A 142 -5.83 -13.67 -15.07
CA CYS A 142 -5.79 -14.95 -14.35
C CYS A 142 -5.79 -16.15 -15.30
N LEU A 143 -6.60 -16.12 -16.36
CA LEU A 143 -6.62 -17.16 -17.39
C LEU A 143 -5.30 -17.25 -18.17
N MET A 144 -4.55 -16.14 -18.24
CA MET A 144 -3.20 -16.10 -18.80
C MET A 144 -2.10 -16.46 -17.80
N GLY A 145 -2.46 -16.95 -16.61
CA GLY A 145 -1.52 -17.37 -15.56
C GLY A 145 -1.00 -16.26 -14.67
N ASN A 146 -1.59 -15.06 -14.69
CA ASN A 146 -1.24 -13.99 -13.76
C ASN A 146 -1.91 -14.24 -12.39
N PRO A 147 -1.14 -14.45 -11.30
CA PRO A 147 -1.72 -14.66 -9.98
C PRO A 147 -2.17 -13.37 -9.29
N PHE A 148 -1.91 -12.21 -9.89
CA PHE A 148 -2.22 -10.90 -9.32
C PHE A 148 -3.47 -10.32 -9.98
N ILE A 149 -4.40 -9.86 -9.17
CA ILE A 149 -5.54 -9.06 -9.65
C ILE A 149 -5.05 -7.66 -10.05
N LEU A 150 -5.79 -7.02 -10.94
CA LEU A 150 -5.61 -5.60 -11.21
C LEU A 150 -6.10 -4.79 -10.01
N ALA A 151 -5.63 -3.57 -9.88
CA ALA A 151 -6.12 -2.60 -8.94
C ALA A 151 -6.31 -1.26 -9.64
N VAL A 152 -7.42 -0.59 -9.36
CA VAL A 152 -7.64 0.77 -9.84
C VAL A 152 -6.56 1.68 -9.25
N TYR A 153 -5.93 2.49 -10.07
CA TYR A 153 -4.72 3.20 -9.70
C TYR A 153 -4.99 4.36 -8.71
N ILE A 154 -4.42 4.27 -7.54
CA ILE A 154 -4.55 5.25 -6.45
C ILE A 154 -3.86 6.59 -6.73
N GLY A 155 -2.85 6.61 -7.59
CA GLY A 155 -2.02 7.80 -7.85
C GLY A 155 -2.59 8.80 -8.83
N HIS A 156 -3.84 8.65 -9.30
CA HIS A 156 -4.47 9.55 -10.27
C HIS A 156 -4.39 11.04 -9.90
N PRO A 157 -4.75 11.47 -8.67
CA PRO A 157 -4.66 12.88 -8.29
C PRO A 157 -3.23 13.44 -8.35
N GLY A 158 -2.25 12.65 -7.94
CA GLY A 158 -0.84 13.02 -7.99
C GLY A 158 -0.34 13.26 -9.42
N TRP A 159 -0.68 12.35 -10.36
CA TRP A 159 -0.33 12.53 -11.76
C TRP A 159 -1.04 13.71 -12.40
N LYS A 160 -2.31 13.93 -12.05
CA LYS A 160 -3.07 15.09 -12.52
C LYS A 160 -2.45 16.41 -12.04
N ALA A 161 -2.03 16.47 -10.79
CA ALA A 161 -1.40 17.66 -10.20
C ALA A 161 -0.10 18.08 -10.92
N ILE A 162 0.64 17.12 -11.49
CA ILE A 162 1.85 17.40 -12.28
C ILE A 162 1.58 17.52 -13.78
N GLY A 163 0.30 17.62 -14.20
CA GLY A 163 -0.11 17.80 -15.60
C GLY A 163 -0.22 16.52 -16.42
N GLY A 164 -0.29 15.34 -15.77
CA GLY A 164 -0.55 14.07 -16.42
C GLY A 164 -1.91 14.06 -17.15
N ARG A 165 -1.97 13.34 -18.26
CA ARG A 165 -3.19 13.19 -19.08
C ARG A 165 -3.48 11.71 -19.34
N ILE A 166 -4.74 11.38 -19.61
CA ILE A 166 -5.20 10.00 -19.80
C ILE A 166 -4.43 9.24 -20.91
N GLY A 167 -3.97 9.95 -21.94
CA GLY A 167 -3.17 9.35 -23.02
C GLY A 167 -1.86 8.71 -22.51
N TYR A 168 -1.32 9.18 -21.41
CA TYR A 168 -0.11 8.58 -20.83
C TYR A 168 -0.37 7.17 -20.29
N SER A 169 -1.56 6.90 -19.75
CA SER A 169 -1.93 5.55 -19.30
C SER A 169 -1.99 4.57 -20.47
N ALA A 170 -2.60 4.97 -21.58
CA ALA A 170 -2.64 4.15 -22.79
C ALA A 170 -1.25 3.89 -23.36
N ALA A 171 -0.41 4.93 -23.47
CA ALA A 171 0.96 4.82 -23.93
C ALA A 171 1.80 3.89 -23.04
N THR A 172 1.66 4.02 -21.72
CA THR A 172 2.35 3.16 -20.74
C THR A 172 1.89 1.70 -20.89
N GLY A 173 0.59 1.45 -21.02
CA GLY A 173 0.06 0.11 -21.23
C GLY A 173 0.62 -0.56 -22.48
N ILE A 174 0.62 0.14 -23.62
CA ILE A 174 1.21 -0.35 -24.87
C ILE A 174 2.71 -0.61 -24.70
N MET A 175 3.43 0.31 -24.07
CA MET A 175 4.87 0.15 -23.83
C MET A 175 5.17 -1.07 -22.94
N VAL A 176 4.41 -1.28 -21.86
CA VAL A 176 4.58 -2.45 -20.99
C VAL A 176 4.34 -3.75 -21.75
N ILE A 177 3.31 -3.81 -22.60
CA ILE A 177 3.04 -4.98 -23.45
C ILE A 177 4.24 -5.27 -24.35
N LEU A 178 4.72 -4.27 -25.08
CA LEU A 178 5.85 -4.43 -26.01
C LEU A 178 7.13 -4.85 -25.29
N LEU A 179 7.47 -4.18 -24.17
CA LEU A 179 8.66 -4.48 -23.37
C LEU A 179 8.59 -5.89 -22.75
N SER A 180 7.40 -6.32 -22.33
CA SER A 180 7.18 -7.66 -21.77
C SER A 180 7.33 -8.74 -22.85
N TRP A 181 6.68 -8.55 -24.01
CA TRP A 181 6.73 -9.53 -25.10
C TRP A 181 8.13 -9.71 -25.69
N LEU A 182 8.94 -8.63 -25.66
CA LEU A 182 10.32 -8.66 -26.14
C LEU A 182 11.34 -9.08 -25.05
N GLY A 183 10.89 -9.37 -23.83
CA GLY A 183 11.79 -9.71 -22.72
C GLY A 183 12.68 -8.56 -22.22
N ILE A 184 12.43 -7.32 -22.69
CA ILE A 184 13.25 -6.14 -22.37
C ILE A 184 13.14 -5.79 -20.88
N ILE A 185 12.03 -6.10 -20.21
CA ILE A 185 11.85 -5.83 -18.77
C ILE A 185 12.95 -6.50 -17.94
N ALA A 186 13.33 -7.74 -18.24
CA ALA A 186 14.41 -8.43 -17.53
C ALA A 186 15.75 -7.69 -17.67
N VAL A 187 16.03 -7.18 -18.87
CA VAL A 187 17.24 -6.36 -19.12
C VAL A 187 17.15 -5.03 -18.34
N MET A 188 16.01 -4.36 -18.36
CA MET A 188 15.81 -3.12 -17.58
C MET A 188 16.01 -3.34 -16.08
N MET A 189 15.51 -4.45 -15.53
CA MET A 189 15.66 -4.80 -14.12
C MET A 189 17.13 -5.10 -13.73
N SER A 190 17.93 -5.59 -14.66
CA SER A 190 19.38 -5.80 -14.44
C SER A 190 20.19 -4.54 -14.64
N LEU A 191 19.67 -3.57 -15.41
CA LEU A 191 20.35 -2.31 -15.72
C LEU A 191 20.08 -1.22 -14.68
N ILE A 192 18.85 -1.15 -14.16
CA ILE A 192 18.41 -0.09 -13.24
C ILE A 192 18.47 -0.60 -11.79
N PRO A 193 19.29 0.02 -10.93
CA PRO A 193 19.34 -0.37 -9.52
C PRO A 193 18.01 -0.02 -8.84
N ILE A 194 17.41 -0.98 -8.12
CA ILE A 194 16.13 -0.82 -7.40
C ILE A 194 16.19 0.38 -6.46
N VAL A 195 17.35 0.62 -5.83
CA VAL A 195 17.56 1.75 -4.91
C VAL A 195 17.39 3.11 -5.57
N ALA A 196 17.55 3.22 -6.89
CA ALA A 196 17.30 4.47 -7.62
C ALA A 196 15.79 4.73 -7.85
N ILE A 197 14.96 3.67 -7.81
CA ILE A 197 13.51 3.74 -7.97
C ILE A 197 12.81 3.92 -6.60
N ALA A 198 13.41 3.40 -5.54
CA ALA A 198 12.84 3.44 -4.18
C ALA A 198 12.38 4.85 -3.73
N PRO A 199 13.10 5.95 -4.02
CA PRO A 199 12.68 7.30 -3.70
C PRO A 199 11.35 7.72 -4.36
N ILE A 200 11.08 7.25 -5.58
CA ILE A 200 9.83 7.52 -6.29
C ILE A 200 8.66 6.86 -5.55
N LEU A 201 8.85 5.60 -5.16
CA LEU A 201 7.84 4.85 -4.40
C LEU A 201 7.58 5.47 -3.02
N LEU A 202 8.64 5.95 -2.35
CA LEU A 202 8.48 6.64 -1.07
C LEU A 202 7.69 7.94 -1.24
N TYR A 203 7.98 8.72 -2.28
CA TYR A 203 7.26 9.95 -2.57
C TYR A 203 5.78 9.68 -2.86
N ILE A 204 5.46 8.68 -3.69
CA ILE A 204 4.06 8.29 -3.95
C ILE A 204 3.36 7.92 -2.64
N GLY A 205 4.01 7.14 -1.77
CA GLY A 205 3.47 6.81 -0.45
C GLY A 205 3.22 8.04 0.43
N MET A 206 4.09 9.05 0.38
CA MET A 206 3.88 10.32 1.09
C MET A 206 2.69 11.11 0.52
N LEU A 207 2.51 11.13 -0.80
CA LEU A 207 1.35 11.79 -1.44
C LEU A 207 0.04 11.13 -1.03
N ILE A 208 -0.01 9.79 -1.05
CA ILE A 208 -1.19 9.03 -0.63
C ILE A 208 -1.52 9.31 0.84
N GLY A 209 -0.50 9.28 1.71
CA GLY A 209 -0.68 9.63 3.12
C GLY A 209 -1.17 11.06 3.33
N ALA A 210 -0.60 12.02 2.61
CA ALA A 210 -1.03 13.42 2.67
C ALA A 210 -2.48 13.58 2.18
N GLN A 211 -2.86 12.90 1.10
CA GLN A 211 -4.22 12.93 0.56
C GLN A 211 -5.24 12.40 1.57
N ALA A 212 -4.94 11.33 2.30
CA ALA A 212 -5.82 10.80 3.33
C ALA A 212 -6.20 11.86 4.39
N PHE A 213 -5.26 12.75 4.74
CA PHE A 213 -5.53 13.87 5.65
C PHE A 213 -6.21 15.07 4.98
N GLN A 214 -6.01 15.26 3.67
CA GLN A 214 -6.59 16.38 2.93
C GLN A 214 -8.06 16.15 2.59
N GLU A 215 -8.42 14.91 2.27
CA GLU A 215 -9.78 14.52 1.87
C GLU A 215 -10.70 14.21 3.05
N THR A 216 -10.17 14.08 4.27
CA THR A 216 -10.97 13.85 5.47
C THR A 216 -11.12 15.12 6.30
N PRO A 217 -12.24 15.30 7.03
CA PRO A 217 -12.39 16.38 8.00
C PRO A 217 -11.22 16.39 9.00
N LYS A 218 -10.71 17.55 9.34
CA LYS A 218 -9.57 17.69 10.27
C LYS A 218 -9.81 17.01 11.63
N SER A 219 -11.05 17.00 12.10
CA SER A 219 -11.47 16.29 13.31
C SER A 219 -11.22 14.78 13.23
N HIS A 220 -11.18 14.20 12.02
CA HIS A 220 -10.97 12.77 11.79
C HIS A 220 -9.49 12.36 11.74
N ALA A 221 -8.54 13.31 11.81
CA ALA A 221 -7.12 13.01 11.78
C ALA A 221 -6.68 11.91 12.77
N PRO A 222 -7.19 11.86 14.04
CA PRO A 222 -6.88 10.75 14.95
C PRO A 222 -7.34 9.39 14.42
N ALA A 223 -8.50 9.33 13.73
CA ALA A 223 -8.98 8.10 13.11
C ALA A 223 -8.06 7.64 11.98
N VAL A 224 -7.60 8.56 11.12
CA VAL A 224 -6.62 8.25 10.06
C VAL A 224 -5.32 7.69 10.64
N ILE A 225 -4.81 8.28 11.73
CA ILE A 225 -3.60 7.75 12.41
C ILE A 225 -3.88 6.35 12.97
N LEU A 226 -5.04 6.14 13.60
CA LEU A 226 -5.41 4.85 14.17
C LEU A 226 -5.45 3.74 13.12
N THR A 227 -5.87 4.03 11.88
CA THR A 227 -5.86 3.04 10.79
C THR A 227 -4.47 2.56 10.39
N LEU A 228 -3.41 3.32 10.68
CA LEU A 228 -2.04 2.91 10.38
C LEU A 228 -1.50 1.88 11.39
N VAL A 229 -2.06 1.86 12.61
CA VAL A 229 -1.50 1.04 13.71
C VAL A 229 -1.53 -0.46 13.41
N PRO A 230 -2.63 -1.07 12.90
CA PRO A 230 -2.63 -2.48 12.52
C PRO A 230 -1.61 -2.81 11.42
N HIS A 231 -1.41 -1.93 10.45
CA HIS A 231 -0.43 -2.12 9.39
C HIS A 231 1.02 -2.08 9.90
N VAL A 232 1.30 -1.20 10.87
CA VAL A 232 2.61 -1.16 11.55
C VAL A 232 2.85 -2.43 12.36
N ALA A 233 1.83 -2.94 13.05
CA ALA A 233 1.90 -4.20 13.78
C ALA A 233 2.16 -5.39 12.84
N ALA A 234 1.42 -5.50 11.73
CA ALA A 234 1.61 -6.54 10.72
C ALA A 234 3.02 -6.49 10.12
N TRP A 235 3.50 -5.29 9.78
CA TRP A 235 4.87 -5.11 9.30
C TRP A 235 5.91 -5.50 10.33
N GLY A 236 5.74 -5.13 11.60
CA GLY A 236 6.63 -5.50 12.70
C GLY A 236 6.71 -7.01 12.88
N LYS A 237 5.54 -7.68 12.91
CA LYS A 237 5.47 -9.14 12.96
C LYS A 237 6.24 -9.78 11.80
N LEU A 238 6.00 -9.33 10.57
CA LEU A 238 6.67 -9.87 9.38
C LEU A 238 8.20 -9.75 9.45
N GLN A 239 8.74 -8.65 9.99
CA GLN A 239 10.19 -8.49 10.14
C GLN A 239 10.76 -9.50 11.15
N ILE A 240 10.06 -9.72 12.26
CA ILE A 240 10.47 -10.70 13.29
C ILE A 240 10.40 -12.10 12.71
N ASP A 241 9.32 -12.47 12.04
CA ASP A 241 9.15 -13.80 11.43
C ASP A 241 10.24 -14.08 10.40
N ASN A 242 10.54 -13.13 9.52
CA ASN A 242 11.61 -13.27 8.53
C ASN A 242 12.99 -13.44 9.19
N ALA A 243 13.28 -12.67 10.25
CA ALA A 243 14.56 -12.78 10.97
C ALA A 243 14.69 -14.15 11.65
N LEU A 244 13.62 -14.63 12.30
CA LEU A 244 13.61 -15.94 12.95
C LEU A 244 13.68 -17.09 11.94
N ALA A 245 13.00 -16.97 10.81
CA ALA A 245 13.05 -17.95 9.73
C ALA A 245 14.47 -18.11 9.16
N VAL A 246 15.19 -16.99 8.94
CA VAL A 246 16.61 -17.03 8.51
C VAL A 246 17.49 -17.67 9.58
N ALA A 247 17.16 -17.51 10.86
CA ALA A 247 17.86 -18.18 11.97
C ALA A 247 17.44 -19.65 12.15
N GLY A 248 16.58 -20.20 11.28
CA GLY A 248 16.11 -21.58 11.35
C GLY A 248 15.15 -21.86 12.52
N THR A 249 14.45 -20.85 13.02
CA THR A 249 13.54 -20.95 14.15
C THR A 249 12.24 -20.17 13.91
N SER A 250 11.33 -20.17 14.88
CA SER A 250 10.08 -19.42 14.86
C SER A 250 9.79 -18.80 16.22
N ALA A 251 8.86 -17.83 16.26
CA ALA A 251 8.45 -17.20 17.50
C ALA A 251 7.90 -18.21 18.53
N ALA A 252 7.14 -19.20 18.07
CA ALA A 252 6.64 -20.28 18.91
C ALA A 252 7.78 -21.15 19.49
N THR A 253 8.81 -21.45 18.70
CA THR A 253 9.97 -22.23 19.14
C THR A 253 10.83 -21.46 20.14
N VAL A 254 11.04 -20.15 19.92
CA VAL A 254 11.78 -19.29 20.84
C VAL A 254 11.02 -19.11 22.17
N GLY A 255 9.70 -19.06 22.12
CA GLY A 255 8.80 -18.82 23.23
C GLY A 255 8.42 -17.35 23.41
N PHE A 256 7.12 -17.10 23.52
CA PHE A 256 6.57 -15.73 23.59
C PHE A 256 7.03 -14.97 24.83
N ASP A 257 7.20 -15.68 25.97
CA ASP A 257 7.69 -15.08 27.21
C ASP A 257 9.13 -14.57 27.06
N LYS A 258 10.00 -15.31 26.38
CA LYS A 258 11.38 -14.88 26.11
C LYS A 258 11.42 -13.68 25.20
N LEU A 259 10.57 -13.64 24.18
CA LEU A 259 10.42 -12.47 23.31
C LEU A 259 9.92 -11.27 24.11
N GLY A 260 8.95 -11.47 25.01
CA GLY A 260 8.44 -10.43 25.90
C GLY A 260 9.49 -9.86 26.84
N GLN A 261 10.40 -10.67 27.37
CA GLN A 261 11.50 -10.23 28.24
C GLN A 261 12.46 -9.25 27.54
N VAL A 262 12.61 -9.34 26.23
CA VAL A 262 13.42 -8.40 25.42
C VAL A 262 12.58 -7.28 24.79
N GLY A 263 11.32 -7.13 25.21
CA GLY A 263 10.42 -6.05 24.77
C GLY A 263 9.67 -6.34 23.47
N ILE A 264 9.72 -7.55 22.94
CA ILE A 264 8.99 -7.96 21.72
C ILE A 264 7.62 -8.52 22.12
N LEU A 265 6.59 -7.70 22.04
CA LEU A 265 5.20 -8.09 22.33
C LEU A 265 4.59 -8.82 21.12
N TYR A 266 5.17 -10.00 20.78
CA TYR A 266 4.86 -10.71 19.56
C TYR A 266 3.37 -11.03 19.40
N GLN A 267 2.72 -11.56 20.43
CA GLN A 267 1.29 -11.87 20.40
C GLN A 267 0.42 -10.63 20.17
N GLY A 268 0.85 -9.46 20.71
CA GLY A 268 0.19 -8.18 20.47
C GLY A 268 0.32 -7.76 18.99
N LEU A 269 1.52 -7.91 18.41
CA LEU A 269 1.76 -7.63 17.00
C LEU A 269 0.94 -8.55 16.09
N GLU A 270 0.87 -9.83 16.44
CA GLU A 270 0.11 -10.85 15.71
C GLU A 270 -1.39 -10.57 15.75
N THR A 271 -1.93 -10.36 16.95
CA THR A 271 -3.36 -10.08 17.14
C THR A 271 -3.76 -8.77 16.47
N LEU A 272 -3.01 -7.68 16.68
CA LEU A 272 -3.33 -6.38 16.12
C LEU A 272 -3.10 -6.31 14.60
N GLY A 273 -2.05 -6.99 14.12
CA GLY A 273 -1.70 -7.06 12.70
C GLY A 273 -2.50 -8.09 11.90
N GLY A 274 -3.16 -9.04 12.56
CA GLY A 274 -3.99 -10.05 11.92
C GLY A 274 -5.15 -9.40 11.17
N GLY A 275 -5.25 -9.64 9.86
CA GLY A 275 -6.26 -9.01 9.00
C GLY A 275 -6.18 -7.47 9.04
N ALA A 276 -4.98 -6.89 9.04
CA ALA A 276 -4.69 -5.47 9.28
C ALA A 276 -5.60 -4.51 8.50
N ILE A 277 -5.96 -4.87 7.28
CA ILE A 277 -6.82 -4.08 6.39
C ILE A 277 -8.22 -3.91 7.00
N LEU A 278 -8.87 -5.03 7.31
CA LEU A 278 -10.22 -5.03 7.90
C LEU A 278 -10.18 -4.48 9.33
N THR A 279 -9.13 -4.79 10.08
CA THR A 279 -8.89 -4.23 11.42
C THR A 279 -8.80 -2.70 11.35
N SER A 280 -8.07 -2.15 10.39
CA SER A 280 -7.94 -0.69 10.19
C SER A 280 -9.28 -0.06 9.83
N LEU A 281 -10.04 -0.70 8.93
CA LEU A 281 -11.36 -0.22 8.52
C LEU A 281 -12.32 -0.17 9.70
N VAL A 282 -12.38 -1.24 10.50
CA VAL A 282 -13.28 -1.30 11.66
C VAL A 282 -12.86 -0.32 12.74
N LEU A 283 -11.58 -0.26 13.10
CA LEU A 283 -11.08 0.67 14.12
C LEU A 283 -11.23 2.13 13.69
N GLY A 284 -10.91 2.43 12.42
CA GLY A 284 -11.10 3.76 11.86
C GLY A 284 -12.55 4.20 11.85
N SER A 285 -13.47 3.31 11.42
CA SER A 285 -14.90 3.60 11.43
C SER A 285 -15.45 3.84 12.84
N LEU A 286 -15.05 3.00 13.81
CA LEU A 286 -15.42 3.20 15.21
C LEU A 286 -14.91 4.55 15.73
N ALA A 287 -13.66 4.90 15.42
CA ALA A 287 -13.09 6.18 15.82
C ALA A 287 -13.86 7.37 15.21
N VAL A 288 -14.23 7.30 13.93
CA VAL A 288 -15.03 8.33 13.27
C VAL A 288 -16.40 8.46 13.92
N PHE A 289 -17.13 7.37 14.17
CA PHE A 289 -18.42 7.43 14.86
C PHE A 289 -18.29 8.04 16.26
N LEU A 290 -17.20 7.77 16.98
CA LEU A 290 -16.96 8.36 18.29
C LEU A 290 -16.65 9.86 18.20
N ILE A 291 -15.84 10.28 17.23
CA ILE A 291 -15.52 11.70 16.98
C ILE A 291 -16.81 12.46 16.65
N GLU A 292 -17.67 11.88 15.82
CA GLU A 292 -18.95 12.46 15.44
C GLU A 292 -20.01 12.33 16.55
N ARG A 293 -19.72 11.64 17.66
CA ARG A 293 -20.65 11.36 18.76
C ARG A 293 -21.86 10.51 18.34
N GLU A 294 -21.69 9.71 17.30
CA GLU A 294 -22.70 8.78 16.83
C GLU A 294 -22.61 7.44 17.59
N PHE A 295 -22.71 7.49 18.91
CA PHE A 295 -22.51 6.32 19.78
C PHE A 295 -23.43 5.15 19.46
N SER A 296 -24.64 5.42 18.99
CA SER A 296 -25.56 4.35 18.57
C SER A 296 -25.06 3.60 17.33
N LYS A 297 -24.45 4.32 16.36
CA LYS A 297 -23.86 3.69 15.17
C LYS A 297 -22.59 2.93 15.56
N ALA A 298 -21.74 3.52 16.42
CA ALA A 298 -20.55 2.86 16.93
C ALA A 298 -20.90 1.55 17.66
N ALA A 299 -21.90 1.59 18.57
CA ALA A 299 -22.38 0.43 19.28
C ALA A 299 -22.97 -0.67 18.38
N ALA A 300 -23.67 -0.28 17.31
CA ALA A 300 -24.20 -1.22 16.33
C ALA A 300 -23.12 -1.79 15.40
N PHE A 301 -22.01 -1.05 15.18
CA PHE A 301 -20.94 -1.46 14.30
C PHE A 301 -19.88 -2.34 15.01
N ALA A 302 -19.65 -2.15 16.30
CA ALA A 302 -18.68 -2.96 17.06
C ALA A 302 -18.95 -4.49 17.01
N PRO A 303 -20.23 -4.99 17.06
CA PRO A 303 -20.52 -6.40 16.84
C PRO A 303 -20.07 -6.95 15.48
N VAL A 304 -20.01 -6.13 14.43
CA VAL A 304 -19.47 -6.54 13.12
C VAL A 304 -17.99 -6.89 13.30
N GLY A 305 -17.22 -6.05 14.01
CA GLY A 305 -15.84 -6.36 14.38
C GLY A 305 -15.72 -7.64 15.22
N ALA A 306 -16.66 -7.87 16.16
CA ALA A 306 -16.69 -9.11 16.95
C ALA A 306 -16.88 -10.35 16.07
N VAL A 307 -17.83 -10.33 15.14
CA VAL A 307 -18.09 -11.45 14.21
C VAL A 307 -16.88 -11.70 13.33
N MET A 308 -16.31 -10.65 12.71
CA MET A 308 -15.14 -10.77 11.86
C MET A 308 -13.92 -11.32 12.62
N THR A 309 -13.74 -10.89 13.87
CA THR A 309 -12.67 -11.37 14.75
C THR A 309 -12.89 -12.84 15.16
N PHE A 310 -14.13 -13.21 15.46
CA PHE A 310 -14.47 -14.58 15.84
C PHE A 310 -14.16 -15.60 14.74
N PHE A 311 -14.35 -15.21 13.49
CA PHE A 311 -14.05 -16.03 12.33
C PHE A 311 -12.61 -15.82 11.79
N GLY A 312 -11.79 -15.00 12.43
CA GLY A 312 -10.38 -14.81 12.07
C GLY A 312 -10.12 -13.93 10.84
N PHE A 313 -11.13 -13.22 10.33
CA PHE A 313 -10.93 -12.19 9.30
C PHE A 313 -10.13 -10.99 9.84
N MET A 314 -10.23 -10.76 11.15
CA MET A 314 -9.49 -9.77 11.92
C MET A 314 -8.89 -10.45 13.13
N HIS A 315 -7.74 -9.96 13.58
CA HIS A 315 -7.09 -10.40 14.84
C HIS A 315 -6.79 -11.91 14.92
N GLY A 316 -6.81 -12.62 13.79
CA GLY A 316 -6.54 -14.05 13.68
C GLY A 316 -5.37 -14.34 12.75
N GLU A 317 -4.72 -15.49 12.95
CA GLU A 317 -3.69 -15.98 12.02
C GLU A 317 -4.29 -16.58 10.75
N HIS A 318 -5.46 -17.18 10.88
CA HIS A 318 -6.16 -17.85 9.78
C HIS A 318 -7.66 -17.59 9.90
N ILE A 319 -8.37 -17.80 8.81
CA ILE A 319 -9.82 -17.78 8.82
C ILE A 319 -10.31 -19.15 9.32
N GLY A 320 -11.18 -19.13 10.34
CA GLY A 320 -11.71 -20.34 10.95
C GLY A 320 -12.70 -20.00 12.06
N PHE A 321 -13.17 -21.00 12.76
CA PHE A 321 -14.09 -20.84 13.88
C PHE A 321 -13.33 -20.53 15.18
N ALA A 322 -13.80 -19.57 15.95
CA ALA A 322 -13.26 -19.21 17.27
C ALA A 322 -11.75 -18.88 17.29
N GLN A 323 -11.25 -18.13 16.28
CA GLN A 323 -9.82 -17.85 16.15
C GLN A 323 -9.30 -16.90 17.23
N SER A 324 -10.06 -15.84 17.58
CA SER A 324 -9.68 -14.87 18.61
C SER A 324 -10.89 -14.52 19.51
N PRO A 325 -11.41 -15.49 20.29
CA PRO A 325 -12.65 -15.32 21.03
C PRO A 325 -12.56 -14.23 22.12
N SER A 326 -11.42 -14.03 22.75
CA SER A 326 -11.21 -12.99 23.75
C SER A 326 -11.31 -11.58 23.17
N VAL A 327 -10.74 -11.38 21.97
CA VAL A 327 -10.82 -10.11 21.27
C VAL A 327 -12.22 -9.88 20.72
N ALA A 328 -12.89 -10.92 20.20
CA ALA A 328 -14.29 -10.84 19.78
C ALA A 328 -15.20 -10.43 20.96
N LEU A 329 -15.00 -11.03 22.13
CA LEU A 329 -15.72 -10.66 23.35
C LEU A 329 -15.46 -9.19 23.74
N SER A 330 -14.22 -8.73 23.58
CA SER A 330 -13.86 -7.33 23.85
C SER A 330 -14.66 -6.36 22.96
N TYR A 331 -14.83 -6.67 21.67
CA TYR A 331 -15.69 -5.85 20.79
C TYR A 331 -17.15 -5.84 21.22
N LEU A 332 -17.68 -6.96 21.74
CA LEU A 332 -19.04 -6.97 22.31
C LEU A 332 -19.14 -6.14 23.58
N ILE A 333 -18.15 -6.20 24.46
CA ILE A 333 -18.09 -5.35 25.64
C ILE A 333 -18.03 -3.87 25.24
N VAL A 334 -17.18 -3.53 24.24
CA VAL A 334 -17.12 -2.17 23.68
C VAL A 334 -18.48 -1.73 23.15
N ALA A 335 -19.24 -2.59 22.47
CA ALA A 335 -20.57 -2.27 21.99
C ALA A 335 -21.52 -1.87 23.14
N PHE A 336 -21.49 -2.61 24.27
CA PHE A 336 -22.28 -2.27 25.47
C PHE A 336 -21.83 -0.95 26.10
N VAL A 337 -20.52 -0.72 26.22
CA VAL A 337 -19.99 0.55 26.75
C VAL A 337 -20.43 1.71 25.87
N LEU A 338 -20.31 1.60 24.55
CA LEU A 338 -20.68 2.64 23.61
C LEU A 338 -22.20 2.90 23.62
N TYR A 339 -23.00 1.84 23.76
CA TYR A 339 -24.44 1.99 23.92
C TYR A 339 -24.78 2.74 25.20
N GLY A 340 -24.10 2.44 26.30
CA GLY A 340 -24.22 3.18 27.58
C GLY A 340 -23.82 4.64 27.46
N CYS A 341 -22.78 4.94 26.70
CA CYS A 341 -22.34 6.32 26.45
C CYS A 341 -23.43 7.20 25.80
N LYS A 342 -24.37 6.61 25.06
CA LYS A 342 -25.50 7.36 24.49
C LYS A 342 -26.28 8.17 25.53
N TYR A 343 -26.31 7.70 26.76
CA TYR A 343 -27.07 8.31 27.88
C TYR A 343 -26.21 9.23 28.75
N ALA A 344 -24.91 9.36 28.43
CA ALA A 344 -24.01 10.23 29.18
C ALA A 344 -24.16 11.69 28.79
N SER A 345 -23.80 12.59 29.69
CA SER A 345 -23.68 14.02 29.40
C SER A 345 -22.38 14.30 28.65
N TYR A 346 -22.42 15.12 27.60
CA TYR A 346 -21.23 15.46 26.81
C TYR A 346 -20.82 16.91 27.02
N ALA A 347 -19.52 17.15 27.09
CA ALA A 347 -18.99 18.49 26.94
C ALA A 347 -19.35 19.05 25.55
N PRO A 348 -19.54 20.38 25.39
CA PRO A 348 -19.73 20.97 24.07
C PRO A 348 -18.65 20.51 23.09
N LYS A 349 -19.01 20.25 21.80
CA LYS A 349 -17.97 20.06 20.78
C LYS A 349 -17.05 21.28 20.78
N PRO A 350 -15.71 21.15 20.72
CA PRO A 350 -14.84 22.28 20.46
C PRO A 350 -15.40 23.03 19.23
N ALA A 351 -15.51 24.37 19.33
CA ALA A 351 -15.94 25.16 18.20
C ALA A 351 -15.01 24.83 17.03
N GLU A 352 -15.59 24.47 15.88
CA GLU A 352 -14.80 24.37 14.65
C GLU A 352 -14.13 25.71 14.47
N ILE A 353 -12.81 25.75 14.51
CA ILE A 353 -12.05 26.92 14.14
C ILE A 353 -12.37 27.14 12.67
N HIS A 354 -13.29 28.09 12.39
CA HIS A 354 -13.55 28.54 11.03
C HIS A 354 -12.22 29.01 10.46
N GLU A 355 -11.65 28.19 9.59
CA GLU A 355 -10.48 28.58 8.84
C GLU A 355 -10.81 29.81 8.00
N HIS A 356 -10.17 30.91 8.33
CA HIS A 356 -9.88 31.89 7.30
C HIS A 356 -9.17 31.14 6.19
N HIS A 357 -9.80 31.05 5.02
CA HIS A 357 -9.23 30.52 3.79
C HIS A 357 -7.77 30.97 3.66
N ILE A 358 -6.84 30.10 4.02
CA ILE A 358 -5.51 30.15 3.41
C ILE A 358 -5.80 29.70 1.98
N GLY A 359 -5.84 30.67 1.07
CA GLY A 359 -6.15 30.42 -0.33
C GLY A 359 -5.26 29.31 -0.89
N PRO A 360 -5.72 28.63 -1.95
CA PRO A 360 -5.03 27.46 -2.49
C PRO A 360 -3.56 27.80 -2.77
N LEU A 361 -2.70 26.82 -2.61
CA LEU A 361 -1.24 26.85 -2.86
C LEU A 361 -0.81 27.41 -4.23
N SER A 362 -1.77 27.87 -5.05
CA SER A 362 -1.57 28.58 -6.32
C SER A 362 -0.83 29.91 -6.20
N ARG A 363 -0.60 30.45 -4.99
CA ARG A 363 0.19 31.69 -4.80
C ARG A 363 1.70 31.51 -4.86
N TRP A 364 2.19 30.26 -4.96
CA TRP A 364 3.63 30.01 -5.08
C TRP A 364 4.10 29.82 -6.53
N THR A 365 3.19 29.91 -7.52
CA THR A 365 3.52 29.69 -8.93
C THR A 365 3.65 30.96 -9.77
N ASN A 366 3.42 32.15 -9.20
CA ASN A 366 3.61 33.42 -9.90
C ASN A 366 4.61 34.28 -9.15
N ARG A 367 5.86 34.07 -9.31
CA ARG A 367 6.91 35.08 -9.37
C ARG A 367 7.78 34.81 -10.58
N ASP A 368 7.77 35.79 -11.43
CA ASP A 368 8.43 36.04 -12.71
C ASP A 368 9.80 35.36 -12.90
#